data_a27e528c13d668a4cd50b63ef629fa9d
#
_entry.id   a27e528c13d668a4cd50b63ef629fa9d
#
_cell.length_a   1.000
_cell.length_b   1.000
_cell.length_c   1.000
_cell.angle_alpha   90.00
_cell.angle_beta   90.00
_cell.angle_gamma   90.00
#
_symmetry.space_group_name_H-M   'P 1'
#
loop_
_entity.id
_entity.type
_entity.pdbx_description
1 polymer ?
#
loop_
_entity_poly.entity_id
_entity_poly.type
_entity_poly.pdbx_seq_one_letter_code
_entity_poly.pdbx_strand_id
1 'polypeptide(L)'
;MTAEDAGNGLTREREFHDTDGLITDVPGLVLSTFYADCVPLYFVDPVHCAIGLSHSGWRGTVNRMGKATIEAMRREYGSRPEELRCAIGPSICQDCYEVSGDVAMEFEQTFAGHEREILLAKENG
;
A
#
# COMPACT_ATOMS: atom_id res chain seq x y z
N MET A 1 4.68 14.39 -1.08
CA MET A 1 3.59 15.40 -1.07
C MET A 1 4.08 16.60 -0.29
N THR A 2 3.84 17.78 -0.80
CA THR A 2 4.22 19.07 -0.21
C THR A 2 2.98 19.90 0.13
N ALA A 3 3.14 21.06 0.77
CA ALA A 3 2.01 21.94 1.04
C ALA A 3 1.28 22.42 -0.24
N GLU A 4 1.97 22.48 -1.38
CA GLU A 4 1.40 22.86 -2.67
C GLU A 4 0.43 21.82 -3.24
N ASP A 5 0.56 20.57 -2.77
CA ASP A 5 -0.33 19.47 -3.18
C ASP A 5 -1.66 19.45 -2.43
N ALA A 6 -1.85 20.34 -1.45
CA ALA A 6 -3.08 20.41 -0.68
C ALA A 6 -4.32 20.61 -1.56
N GLY A 7 -5.35 19.80 -1.35
CA GLY A 7 -6.60 19.84 -2.12
C GLY A 7 -6.55 19.16 -3.49
N ASN A 8 -5.40 18.61 -3.89
CA ASN A 8 -5.25 17.89 -5.15
C ASN A 8 -6.19 16.67 -5.19
N GLY A 9 -7.05 16.61 -6.20
CA GLY A 9 -8.07 15.56 -6.36
C GLY A 9 -9.31 15.70 -5.48
N LEU A 10 -9.41 16.74 -4.61
CA LEU A 10 -10.56 17.00 -3.75
C LEU A 10 -11.20 18.37 -4.03
N THR A 11 -10.45 19.45 -3.88
CA THR A 11 -10.92 20.82 -4.08
C THR A 11 -10.40 21.45 -5.37
N ARG A 12 -9.45 20.81 -6.01
CA ARG A 12 -8.92 21.13 -7.33
C ARG A 12 -8.73 19.87 -8.17
N GLU A 13 -8.48 20.01 -9.45
CA GLU A 13 -8.29 18.89 -10.37
C GLU A 13 -7.14 17.98 -9.91
N ARG A 14 -7.31 16.67 -10.13
CA ARG A 14 -6.30 15.68 -9.81
C ARG A 14 -5.16 15.70 -10.81
N GLU A 15 -3.97 16.01 -10.34
CA GLU A 15 -2.74 16.06 -11.14
C GLU A 15 -1.94 14.73 -11.10
N PHE A 16 -2.24 13.85 -10.12
CA PHE A 16 -1.57 12.55 -10.00
C PHE A 16 -2.29 11.48 -10.81
N HIS A 17 -1.54 10.77 -11.62
CA HIS A 17 -1.99 9.62 -12.40
C HIS A 17 -1.15 8.40 -12.00
N ASP A 18 -1.75 7.21 -12.03
CA ASP A 18 -1.10 5.92 -11.76
C ASP A 18 -0.27 5.91 -10.46
N THR A 19 -0.83 6.51 -9.41
CA THR A 19 -0.17 6.69 -8.12
C THR A 19 -0.90 5.88 -7.04
N ASP A 20 -0.24 4.85 -6.53
CA ASP A 20 -0.77 3.96 -5.48
C ASP A 20 -0.23 4.28 -4.08
N GLY A 21 0.66 5.26 -3.94
CA GLY A 21 1.23 5.63 -2.65
C GLY A 21 1.51 7.12 -2.52
N LEU A 22 1.25 7.65 -1.33
CA LEU A 22 1.47 9.05 -0.97
C LEU A 22 2.30 9.09 0.32
N ILE A 23 3.28 9.98 0.39
CA ILE A 23 4.08 10.23 1.59
C ILE A 23 4.20 11.73 1.84
N THR A 24 4.26 12.15 3.10
CA THR A 24 4.48 13.55 3.48
C THR A 24 5.10 13.68 4.87
N ASP A 25 5.88 14.72 5.06
CA ASP A 25 6.36 15.21 6.35
C ASP A 25 5.77 16.59 6.71
N VAL A 26 4.82 17.08 5.91
CA VAL A 26 4.19 18.39 6.10
C VAL A 26 3.10 18.30 7.16
N PRO A 27 3.21 19.00 8.31
CA PRO A 27 2.18 19.02 9.34
C PRO A 27 0.87 19.59 8.80
N GLY A 28 -0.22 18.92 9.13
CA GLY A 28 -1.58 19.35 8.74
C GLY A 28 -1.98 18.95 7.31
N LEU A 29 -1.09 18.39 6.50
CA LEU A 29 -1.46 17.81 5.21
C LEU A 29 -2.08 16.43 5.41
N VAL A 30 -3.32 16.26 4.95
CA VAL A 30 -4.04 15.00 5.04
C VAL A 30 -3.84 14.19 3.76
N LEU A 31 -3.41 12.95 3.90
CA LEU A 31 -3.39 11.96 2.82
C LEU A 31 -4.69 11.19 2.79
N SER A 32 -5.32 11.07 1.63
CA SER A 32 -6.58 10.36 1.45
C SER A 32 -6.52 9.47 0.21
N THR A 33 -7.00 8.24 0.36
CA THR A 33 -7.16 7.26 -0.72
C THR A 33 -8.52 6.59 -0.59
N PHE A 34 -9.05 6.10 -1.71
CA PHE A 34 -10.37 5.47 -1.77
C PHE A 34 -10.26 4.11 -2.46
N TYR A 35 -10.79 3.09 -1.83
CA TYR A 35 -10.86 1.73 -2.36
C TYR A 35 -12.02 0.96 -1.71
N ALA A 36 -12.48 -0.10 -2.36
CA ALA A 36 -13.51 -0.98 -1.82
C ALA A 36 -12.85 -2.11 -1.01
N ASP A 37 -12.20 -3.04 -1.68
CA ASP A 37 -11.75 -4.32 -1.12
C ASP A 37 -10.23 -4.42 -0.94
N CYS A 38 -9.47 -3.55 -1.61
CA CYS A 38 -8.02 -3.57 -1.57
C CYS A 38 -7.45 -3.18 -0.20
N VAL A 39 -6.20 -3.54 0.04
CA VAL A 39 -5.52 -3.37 1.33
C VAL A 39 -4.95 -1.96 1.48
N PRO A 40 -5.41 -1.16 2.45
CA PRO A 40 -4.73 0.08 2.83
C PRO A 40 -3.53 -0.21 3.72
N LEU A 41 -2.41 0.41 3.40
CA LEU A 41 -1.18 0.34 4.19
C LEU A 41 -0.88 1.72 4.76
N TYR A 42 -0.76 1.80 6.09
CA TYR A 42 -0.43 3.02 6.81
C TYR A 42 0.98 2.94 7.36
N PHE A 43 1.73 4.03 7.21
CA PHE A 43 3.09 4.16 7.71
C PHE A 43 3.23 5.43 8.53
N VAL A 44 3.89 5.33 9.68
CA VAL A 44 4.19 6.47 10.53
C VAL A 44 5.66 6.41 10.93
N ASP A 45 6.37 7.49 10.67
CA ASP A 45 7.72 7.74 11.15
C ASP A 45 7.66 8.78 12.29
N PRO A 46 7.72 8.35 13.54
CA PRO A 46 7.68 9.29 14.66
C PRO A 46 8.98 10.08 14.83
N VAL A 47 10.09 9.62 14.25
CA VAL A 47 11.40 10.28 14.34
C VAL A 47 11.49 11.48 13.40
N HIS A 48 11.03 11.30 12.16
CA HIS A 48 11.05 12.34 11.13
C HIS A 48 9.70 13.07 10.98
N CYS A 49 8.69 12.72 11.82
CA CYS A 49 7.35 13.27 11.75
C CYS A 49 6.71 13.11 10.36
N ALA A 50 6.96 11.98 9.71
CA ALA A 50 6.45 11.69 8.36
C ALA A 50 5.40 10.59 8.39
N ILE A 51 4.50 10.63 7.42
CA ILE A 51 3.46 9.61 7.23
C ILE A 51 3.44 9.10 5.78
N GLY A 52 2.96 7.88 5.61
CA GLY A 52 2.72 7.27 4.32
C GLY A 52 1.37 6.56 4.28
N LEU A 53 0.74 6.57 3.13
CA LEU A 53 -0.51 5.89 2.85
C LEU A 53 -0.42 5.25 1.47
N SER A 54 -0.65 3.94 1.38
CA SER A 54 -0.52 3.21 0.13
C SER A 54 -1.69 2.27 -0.10
N HIS A 55 -2.07 2.14 -1.35
CA HIS A 55 -3.06 1.21 -1.87
C HIS A 55 -2.36 -0.08 -2.34
N SER A 56 -2.69 -1.20 -1.74
CA SER A 56 -2.15 -2.49 -2.12
C SER A 56 -3.27 -3.44 -2.58
N GLY A 57 -3.67 -3.30 -3.84
CA GLY A 57 -4.43 -4.33 -4.54
C GLY A 57 -3.53 -5.53 -4.85
N TRP A 58 -4.02 -6.56 -5.55
CA TRP A 58 -3.23 -7.77 -5.82
C TRP A 58 -1.92 -7.45 -6.58
N ARG A 59 -1.96 -6.56 -7.59
CA ARG A 59 -0.76 -6.13 -8.32
C ARG A 59 0.21 -5.38 -7.42
N GLY A 60 -0.29 -4.49 -6.57
CA GLY A 60 0.53 -3.77 -5.59
C GLY A 60 1.18 -4.72 -4.59
N THR A 61 0.47 -5.76 -4.17
CA THR A 61 0.99 -6.78 -3.25
C THR A 61 2.10 -7.60 -3.90
N VAL A 62 1.88 -8.11 -5.11
CA VAL A 62 2.91 -8.83 -5.90
C VAL A 62 4.14 -7.95 -6.14
N ASN A 63 3.94 -6.67 -6.47
CA ASN A 63 5.01 -5.70 -6.65
C ASN A 63 5.57 -5.12 -5.33
N ARG A 64 5.17 -5.68 -4.19
CA ARG A 64 5.68 -5.29 -2.85
C ARG A 64 5.50 -3.80 -2.54
N MET A 65 4.28 -3.29 -2.73
CA MET A 65 3.93 -1.88 -2.52
C MET A 65 4.35 -1.34 -1.14
N GLY A 66 4.21 -2.14 -0.09
CA GLY A 66 4.66 -1.75 1.24
C GLY A 66 6.16 -1.47 1.30
N LYS A 67 6.98 -2.34 0.66
CA LYS A 67 8.42 -2.12 0.56
C LYS A 67 8.74 -0.85 -0.24
N ALA A 68 8.06 -0.64 -1.36
CA ALA A 68 8.25 0.55 -2.20
C ALA A 68 7.96 1.84 -1.42
N THR A 69 6.91 1.83 -0.59
CA THR A 69 6.57 2.98 0.27
C THR A 69 7.63 3.24 1.33
N ILE A 70 8.13 2.21 1.99
CA ILE A 70 9.23 2.33 2.98
C ILE A 70 10.49 2.87 2.30
N GLU A 71 10.84 2.39 1.12
CA GLU A 71 11.99 2.89 0.36
C GLU A 71 11.82 4.36 -0.07
N ALA A 72 10.60 4.78 -0.43
CA ALA A 72 10.30 6.16 -0.71
C ALA A 72 10.47 7.05 0.54
N MET A 73 9.93 6.63 1.70
CA MET A 73 10.11 7.35 2.96
C MET A 73 11.59 7.43 3.37
N ARG A 74 12.34 6.34 3.17
CA ARG A 74 13.78 6.33 3.42
C ARG A 74 14.52 7.33 2.53
N ARG A 75 14.20 7.39 1.24
CA ARG A 75 14.85 8.27 0.27
C ARG A 75 14.54 9.74 0.55
N GLU A 76 13.28 10.06 0.84
CA GLU A 76 12.82 11.45 0.98
C GLU A 76 13.04 12.02 2.38
N TYR A 77 12.90 11.21 3.43
CA TYR A 77 12.91 11.68 4.82
C TYR A 77 14.04 11.07 5.66
N GLY A 78 14.77 10.08 5.13
CA GLY A 78 15.79 9.36 5.89
C GLY A 78 15.21 8.34 6.87
N SER A 79 13.93 7.99 6.74
CA SER A 79 13.26 7.01 7.59
C SER A 79 14.00 5.67 7.62
N ARG A 80 14.11 5.06 8.78
CA ARG A 80 14.69 3.72 8.95
C ARG A 80 13.57 2.71 9.19
N PRO A 81 13.59 1.55 8.51
CA PRO A 81 12.52 0.54 8.64
C PRO A 81 12.22 0.15 10.09
N GLU A 82 13.24 0.05 10.94
CA GLU A 82 13.12 -0.30 12.35
C GLU A 82 12.45 0.77 13.23
N GLU A 83 12.34 1.99 12.73
CA GLU A 83 11.69 3.12 13.41
C GLU A 83 10.24 3.32 12.95
N LEU A 84 9.88 2.74 11.80
CA LEU A 84 8.55 2.86 11.24
C LEU A 84 7.52 2.05 12.03
N ARG A 85 6.36 2.63 12.19
CA ARG A 85 5.15 1.94 12.62
C ARG A 85 4.25 1.76 11.43
N CYS A 86 3.85 0.51 11.16
CA CYS A 86 3.01 0.17 10.03
C CYS A 86 1.72 -0.48 10.51
N ALA A 87 0.62 -0.18 9.82
CA ALA A 87 -0.65 -0.83 10.04
C ALA A 87 -1.28 -1.23 8.70
N ILE A 88 -1.96 -2.36 8.71
CA ILE A 88 -2.81 -2.83 7.62
C ILE A 88 -4.25 -2.50 8.01
N GLY A 89 -4.96 -1.78 7.17
CA GLY A 89 -6.35 -1.43 7.41
C GLY A 89 -7.34 -2.51 6.99
N PRO A 90 -8.64 -2.29 7.24
CA PRO A 90 -9.68 -3.21 6.81
C PRO A 90 -9.64 -3.46 5.30
N SER A 91 -9.78 -4.72 4.91
CA SER A 91 -9.80 -5.15 3.52
C SER A 91 -10.61 -6.44 3.38
N ILE A 92 -10.80 -6.91 2.15
CA ILE A 92 -11.40 -8.21 1.89
C ILE A 92 -10.59 -9.33 2.56
N CYS A 93 -11.27 -10.29 3.18
CA CYS A 93 -10.62 -11.44 3.81
C CYS A 93 -10.29 -12.54 2.78
N GLN A 94 -9.39 -13.44 3.15
CA GLN A 94 -8.94 -14.54 2.31
C GLN A 94 -10.11 -15.43 1.83
N ASP A 95 -11.06 -15.73 2.70
CA ASP A 95 -12.20 -16.60 2.36
C ASP A 95 -13.15 -15.98 1.31
N CYS A 96 -13.20 -14.65 1.25
CA CYS A 96 -14.06 -13.92 0.33
C CYS A 96 -13.34 -13.54 -0.97
N TYR A 97 -12.00 -13.53 -0.97
CA TYR A 97 -11.21 -13.06 -2.10
C TYR A 97 -10.83 -14.19 -3.04
N GLU A 98 -11.72 -14.49 -3.96
CA GLU A 98 -11.47 -15.47 -5.01
C GLU A 98 -10.69 -14.83 -6.17
N VAL A 99 -9.64 -15.51 -6.61
CA VAL A 99 -8.79 -15.08 -7.72
C VAL A 99 -8.68 -16.16 -8.78
N SER A 100 -8.43 -15.75 -10.01
CA SER A 100 -8.15 -16.66 -11.12
C SER A 100 -6.78 -17.31 -11.02
N GLY A 101 -6.58 -18.43 -11.71
CA GLY A 101 -5.32 -19.19 -11.67
C GLY A 101 -4.10 -18.39 -12.12
N ASP A 102 -4.25 -17.46 -13.06
CA ASP A 102 -3.17 -16.56 -13.49
C ASP A 102 -2.71 -15.62 -12.38
N VAL A 103 -3.65 -15.07 -11.59
CA VAL A 103 -3.33 -14.26 -10.42
C VAL A 103 -2.68 -15.11 -9.33
N ALA A 104 -3.19 -16.32 -9.08
CA ALA A 104 -2.58 -17.24 -8.12
C ALA A 104 -1.13 -17.57 -8.48
N MET A 105 -0.83 -17.81 -9.76
CA MET A 105 0.54 -18.06 -10.24
C MET A 105 1.48 -16.89 -9.99
N GLU A 106 1.02 -15.65 -10.12
CA GLU A 106 1.83 -14.46 -9.81
C GLU A 106 2.24 -14.44 -8.32
N PHE A 107 1.31 -14.80 -7.43
CA PHE A 107 1.61 -14.93 -6.00
C PHE A 107 2.56 -16.07 -5.69
N GLU A 108 2.37 -17.25 -6.31
CA GLU A 108 3.27 -18.39 -6.14
C GLU A 108 4.70 -18.05 -6.54
N GLN A 109 4.89 -17.41 -7.70
CA GLN A 109 6.20 -17.00 -8.17
C GLN A 109 6.87 -15.95 -7.29
N THR A 110 6.08 -14.95 -6.85
CA THR A 110 6.61 -13.83 -6.06
C THR A 110 6.94 -14.22 -4.62
N PHE A 111 6.16 -15.13 -4.05
CA PHE A 111 6.25 -15.53 -2.64
C PHE A 111 6.55 -17.04 -2.51
N ALA A 112 7.46 -17.54 -3.34
CA ALA A 112 7.88 -18.94 -3.35
C ALA A 112 8.27 -19.41 -1.94
N GLY A 113 7.70 -20.54 -1.52
CA GLY A 113 7.87 -21.10 -0.18
C GLY A 113 6.81 -20.66 0.84
N HIS A 114 5.94 -19.73 0.49
CA HIS A 114 4.82 -19.25 1.33
C HIS A 114 3.43 -19.49 0.71
N GLU A 115 3.35 -20.28 -0.35
CA GLU A 115 2.13 -20.49 -1.14
C GLU A 115 0.96 -20.96 -0.27
N ARG A 116 1.22 -21.90 0.64
CA ARG A 116 0.20 -22.49 1.53
C ARG A 116 -0.32 -21.53 2.60
N GLU A 117 0.42 -20.47 2.88
CA GLU A 117 0.02 -19.43 3.83
C GLU A 117 -0.85 -18.37 3.16
N ILE A 118 -0.68 -18.20 1.84
CA ILE A 118 -1.28 -17.12 1.06
C ILE A 118 -2.49 -17.62 0.27
N LEU A 119 -2.40 -18.81 -0.33
CA LEU A 119 -3.39 -19.37 -1.24
C LEU A 119 -4.12 -20.54 -0.62
N LEU A 120 -5.45 -20.53 -0.70
CA LEU A 120 -6.31 -21.64 -0.37
C LEU A 120 -6.97 -22.17 -1.64
N ALA A 121 -6.67 -23.43 -2.01
CA ALA A 121 -7.36 -24.08 -3.11
C ALA A 121 -8.81 -24.37 -2.72
N LYS A 122 -9.77 -23.97 -3.56
CA LYS A 122 -11.17 -24.35 -3.41
C LYS A 122 -11.43 -25.68 -4.13
N GLU A 123 -12.29 -26.53 -3.55
CA GLU A 123 -12.62 -27.86 -4.11
C GLU A 123 -13.28 -27.79 -5.50
N ASN A 124 -13.78 -26.65 -5.91
CA ASN A 124 -14.45 -26.44 -7.20
C ASN A 124 -13.57 -25.79 -8.26
N GLY A 125 -12.27 -25.78 -8.07
CA GLY A 125 -11.24 -25.57 -9.06
C GLY A 125 -10.92 -24.22 -9.51
#